data_8f13be0fa4eb8d732fa434b3ed27a466
#
_entry.id   8f13be0fa4eb8d732fa434b3ed27a466
#
_cell.length_a   1.000
_cell.length_b   1.000
_cell.length_c   1.000
_cell.angle_alpha   90.00
_cell.angle_beta   90.00
_cell.angle_gamma   90.00
#
_symmetry.space_group_name_H-M   'P 1'
#
loop_
_entity.id
_entity.type
_entity.pdbx_description
1 polymer ?
#
loop_
_entity_poly.entity_id
_entity_poly.type
_entity_poly.pdbx_seq_one_letter_code
_entity_poly.pdbx_strand_id
1 'polypeptide(L)'
;LHVAIETSYIHGRKKRSMAQESALVFPKNFYNNFYELTKAMASMETDQHMVVDGLRVVQLLPAIVIGDSRTGNNRGDTKVVNAPVNAFGRAKEALDALRSTPFGESKAAAIASVAMVFPADRSAELNLITVDRVVEGILASLTRPEAIGERVHLATDNRIRTEDIIKVEKEELGVNVRLTDPTLFRNVTLPLITTILKKANEPRLASALEKLGTIFGGYGEWGQPIHSVGNDVRVLGLPLRRPNTLYAFRMLCRHNKLVQEFGKVKDPDEIARRERVWAAALARIEKESGRQAASLEAEEFRRRIGEVLDLKSFEPK
;
A
#
# COMPACT_ATOMS: atom_id res chain seq x y z
N LEU A 1 18.70 15.98 15.39
CA LEU A 1 18.26 15.52 14.08
C LEU A 1 16.77 15.15 14.14
N HIS A 2 15.99 15.67 13.22
CA HIS A 2 14.59 15.33 13.02
C HIS A 2 14.44 14.57 11.70
N VAL A 3 13.72 13.45 11.69
CA VAL A 3 13.39 12.70 10.46
C VAL A 3 11.88 12.87 10.22
N ALA A 4 11.54 13.72 9.26
CA ALA A 4 10.17 13.97 8.89
C ALA A 4 9.68 12.91 7.87
N ILE A 5 8.60 12.22 8.18
CA ILE A 5 7.98 11.26 7.26
C ILE A 5 6.77 11.94 6.61
N GLU A 6 6.95 12.29 5.35
CA GLU A 6 5.93 12.93 4.54
C GLU A 6 5.31 11.94 3.53
N THR A 7 5.04 12.36 2.32
CA THR A 7 4.63 11.48 1.23
C THR A 7 5.18 12.01 -0.09
N SER A 8 5.50 11.16 -1.01
CA SER A 8 5.92 11.56 -2.36
C SER A 8 4.84 12.30 -3.15
N TYR A 9 3.60 12.31 -2.63
CA TYR A 9 2.46 13.00 -3.23
C TYR A 9 2.29 14.47 -2.81
N ILE A 10 3.20 15.02 -2.01
CA ILE A 10 3.19 16.44 -1.62
C ILE A 10 3.32 17.42 -2.80
N HIS A 11 3.75 16.95 -3.96
CA HIS A 11 3.87 17.76 -5.16
C HIS A 11 2.53 18.01 -5.89
N GLY A 12 1.45 17.40 -5.42
CA GLY A 12 0.10 17.58 -5.97
C GLY A 12 -0.13 16.80 -7.28
N ARG A 13 -1.22 17.11 -7.96
CA ARG A 13 -1.65 16.46 -9.20
C ARG A 13 -0.76 16.87 -10.37
N LYS A 14 0.24 16.08 -10.67
CA LYS A 14 1.16 16.31 -11.78
C LYS A 14 1.14 15.14 -12.75
N LYS A 15 0.04 15.00 -13.49
CA LYS A 15 -0.08 13.93 -14.48
C LYS A 15 1.09 13.97 -15.48
N ARG A 16 1.84 12.87 -15.58
CA ARG A 16 2.98 12.69 -16.51
C ARG A 16 4.12 13.71 -16.37
N SER A 17 4.14 14.51 -15.31
CA SER A 17 5.27 15.38 -15.02
C SER A 17 6.13 14.80 -13.90
N MET A 18 7.40 15.16 -13.89
CA MET A 18 8.32 14.67 -12.87
C MET A 18 8.20 15.50 -11.59
N ALA A 19 8.00 14.82 -10.47
CA ALA A 19 8.15 15.38 -9.14
C ALA A 19 9.61 15.21 -8.71
N GLN A 20 10.35 16.31 -8.67
CA GLN A 20 11.77 16.32 -8.30
C GLN A 20 11.93 16.29 -6.79
N GLU A 21 12.96 15.58 -6.29
CA GLU A 21 13.31 15.57 -4.87
C GLU A 21 13.75 16.96 -4.37
N SER A 22 14.36 17.76 -5.25
CA SER A 22 14.78 19.14 -4.96
C SER A 22 13.67 20.19 -5.13
N ALA A 23 12.48 19.82 -5.62
CA ALA A 23 11.44 20.77 -5.89
C ALA A 23 10.79 21.28 -4.60
N LEU A 24 10.59 22.59 -4.53
CA LEU A 24 9.79 23.21 -3.46
C LEU A 24 8.31 22.84 -3.62
N VAL A 25 7.64 22.71 -2.49
CA VAL A 25 6.20 22.48 -2.43
C VAL A 25 5.49 23.82 -2.33
N PHE A 26 4.40 24.00 -3.08
CA PHE A 26 3.61 25.22 -3.06
C PHE A 26 2.15 24.95 -2.69
N PRO A 27 1.55 25.79 -1.85
CA PRO A 27 0.19 25.58 -1.34
C PRO A 27 -0.89 25.66 -2.44
N LYS A 28 -0.60 26.31 -3.57
CA LYS A 28 -1.50 26.41 -4.73
C LYS A 28 -1.55 25.17 -5.62
N ASN A 29 -0.74 24.15 -5.34
CA ASN A 29 -0.83 22.88 -6.05
C ASN A 29 -2.17 22.20 -5.74
N PHE A 30 -2.75 21.57 -6.75
CA PHE A 30 -3.96 20.78 -6.54
C PHE A 30 -3.61 19.40 -6.00
N TYR A 31 -4.34 18.96 -4.99
CA TYR A 31 -4.15 17.66 -4.30
C TYR A 31 -5.35 16.74 -4.51
N ASN A 32 -5.12 15.43 -4.40
CA ASN A 32 -6.19 14.46 -4.54
C ASN A 32 -7.11 14.43 -3.31
N ASN A 33 -6.56 14.74 -2.15
CA ASN A 33 -7.27 14.68 -0.86
C ASN A 33 -6.61 15.62 0.18
N PHE A 34 -7.29 15.80 1.30
CA PHE A 34 -6.80 16.61 2.42
C PHE A 34 -5.53 16.06 3.06
N TYR A 35 -5.31 14.75 3.03
CA TYR A 35 -4.08 14.14 3.55
C TYR A 35 -2.86 14.65 2.78
N GLU A 36 -2.89 14.62 1.46
CA GLU A 36 -1.79 15.13 0.62
C GLU A 36 -1.56 16.63 0.86
N LEU A 37 -2.64 17.40 0.97
CA LEU A 37 -2.57 18.84 1.25
C LEU A 37 -1.92 19.11 2.61
N THR A 38 -2.37 18.44 3.67
CA THR A 38 -1.81 18.66 5.02
C THR A 38 -0.37 18.21 5.12
N LYS A 39 0.01 17.13 4.43
CA LYS A 39 1.41 16.70 4.33
C LYS A 39 2.27 17.71 3.55
N ALA A 40 1.74 18.30 2.48
CA ALA A 40 2.43 19.35 1.77
C ALA A 40 2.66 20.60 2.64
N MET A 41 1.64 21.00 3.42
CA MET A 41 1.77 22.10 4.37
C MET A 41 2.81 21.81 5.45
N ALA A 42 2.83 20.59 6.02
CA ALA A 42 3.81 20.19 7.00
C ALA A 42 5.24 20.19 6.42
N SER A 43 5.41 19.74 5.17
CA SER A 43 6.71 19.80 4.49
C SER A 43 7.20 21.23 4.30
N MET A 44 6.30 22.16 3.96
CA MET A 44 6.63 23.59 3.82
C MET A 44 7.01 24.21 5.16
N GLU A 45 6.28 23.90 6.23
CA GLU A 45 6.59 24.36 7.59
C GLU A 45 7.96 23.85 8.03
N THR A 46 8.25 22.59 7.72
CA THR A 46 9.56 21.99 7.96
C THR A 46 10.66 22.74 7.21
N ASP A 47 10.46 23.10 5.94
CA ASP A 47 11.42 23.90 5.18
C ASP A 47 11.65 25.27 5.81
N GLN A 48 10.59 25.92 6.28
CA GLN A 48 10.69 27.20 6.96
C GLN A 48 11.56 27.08 8.22
N HIS A 49 11.32 26.09 9.06
CA HIS A 49 12.11 25.86 10.26
C HIS A 49 13.58 25.49 9.96
N MET A 50 13.83 24.79 8.86
CA MET A 50 15.22 24.54 8.42
C MET A 50 15.94 25.85 8.10
N VAL A 51 15.29 26.75 7.41
CA VAL A 51 15.90 28.02 6.96
C VAL A 51 16.00 29.05 8.09
N VAL A 52 14.93 29.21 8.87
CA VAL A 52 14.81 30.26 9.89
C VAL A 52 15.49 29.86 11.20
N ASP A 53 15.22 28.65 11.65
CA ASP A 53 15.64 28.18 12.99
C ASP A 53 16.86 27.24 12.95
N GLY A 54 17.38 26.93 11.76
CA GLY A 54 18.51 26.02 11.60
C GLY A 54 18.19 24.57 11.99
N LEU A 55 16.91 24.16 11.90
CA LEU A 55 16.48 22.81 12.25
C LEU A 55 17.15 21.77 11.35
N ARG A 56 17.83 20.81 11.94
CA ARG A 56 18.50 19.72 11.21
C ARG A 56 17.49 18.62 10.90
N VAL A 57 17.01 18.57 9.66
CA VAL A 57 15.94 17.66 9.21
C VAL A 57 16.36 16.85 8.00
N VAL A 58 15.90 15.63 7.94
CA VAL A 58 15.80 14.80 6.71
C VAL A 58 14.32 14.60 6.41
N GLN A 59 13.87 14.91 5.22
CA GLN A 59 12.50 14.66 4.78
C GLN A 59 12.45 13.38 3.93
N LEU A 60 11.82 12.33 4.45
CA LEU A 60 11.59 11.07 3.73
C LEU A 60 10.18 11.08 3.17
N LEU A 61 10.08 10.84 1.87
CA LEU A 61 8.84 10.92 1.10
C LEU A 61 8.49 9.55 0.52
N PRO A 62 7.93 8.63 1.32
CA PRO A 62 7.49 7.35 0.79
C PRO A 62 6.34 7.51 -0.21
N ALA A 63 6.35 6.68 -1.25
CA ALA A 63 5.21 6.45 -2.11
C ALA A 63 4.14 5.60 -1.38
N ILE A 64 3.22 4.95 -2.09
CA ILE A 64 2.23 4.08 -1.47
C ILE A 64 2.94 2.87 -0.89
N VAL A 65 2.97 2.78 0.43
CA VAL A 65 3.65 1.68 1.14
C VAL A 65 2.79 0.43 1.10
N ILE A 66 3.41 -0.67 0.69
CA ILE A 66 2.81 -2.02 0.70
C ILE A 66 3.58 -2.94 1.65
N GLY A 67 3.21 -4.21 1.71
CA GLY A 67 3.87 -5.19 2.57
C GLY A 67 5.38 -5.38 2.30
N ASP A 68 6.02 -6.21 3.12
CA ASP A 68 7.42 -6.60 2.95
C ASP A 68 7.67 -7.21 1.56
N SER A 69 8.79 -6.89 0.95
CA SER A 69 9.10 -7.26 -0.44
C SER A 69 9.18 -8.78 -0.67
N ARG A 70 9.47 -9.56 0.37
CA ARG A 70 9.67 -11.01 0.30
C ARG A 70 8.42 -11.78 0.67
N THR A 71 7.69 -11.29 1.66
CA THR A 71 6.60 -12.02 2.32
C THR A 71 5.23 -11.46 2.03
N GLY A 72 5.15 -10.22 1.55
CA GLY A 72 3.90 -9.48 1.39
C GLY A 72 3.24 -9.07 2.71
N ASN A 73 3.88 -9.35 3.86
CA ASN A 73 3.30 -9.06 5.16
C ASN A 73 3.12 -7.55 5.38
N ASN A 74 1.88 -7.13 5.50
CA ASN A 74 1.48 -5.75 5.75
C ASN A 74 0.96 -5.51 7.18
N ARG A 75 1.11 -6.49 8.07
CA ARG A 75 0.60 -6.48 9.45
C ARG A 75 -0.89 -6.12 9.56
N GLY A 76 -1.70 -6.55 8.59
CA GLY A 76 -3.14 -6.30 8.58
C GLY A 76 -3.51 -4.86 8.22
N ASP A 77 -2.62 -4.09 7.61
CA ASP A 77 -2.98 -2.77 7.10
C ASP A 77 -4.11 -2.88 6.06
N THR A 78 -5.14 -2.07 6.26
CA THR A 78 -6.34 -2.05 5.40
C THR A 78 -6.48 -0.74 4.64
N LYS A 79 -5.43 0.07 4.58
CA LYS A 79 -5.45 1.38 3.95
C LYS A 79 -4.95 1.32 2.51
N VAL A 80 -5.22 2.36 1.76
CA VAL A 80 -4.77 2.58 0.38
C VAL A 80 -4.95 1.32 -0.47
N VAL A 81 -3.91 0.79 -1.11
CA VAL A 81 -3.96 -0.39 -1.99
C VAL A 81 -4.40 -1.68 -1.26
N ASN A 82 -4.15 -1.77 0.05
CA ASN A 82 -4.63 -2.91 0.83
C ASN A 82 -6.16 -2.94 0.99
N ALA A 83 -6.82 -1.78 0.96
CA ALA A 83 -8.27 -1.69 1.10
C ALA A 83 -9.03 -2.39 -0.03
N PRO A 84 -8.77 -2.12 -1.34
CA PRO A 84 -9.41 -2.85 -2.42
C PRO A 84 -9.06 -4.33 -2.44
N VAL A 85 -7.81 -4.72 -2.21
CA VAL A 85 -7.38 -6.12 -2.13
C VAL A 85 -8.20 -6.88 -1.09
N ASN A 86 -8.34 -6.32 0.13
CA ASN A 86 -9.15 -6.91 1.19
C ASN A 86 -10.66 -6.89 0.86
N ALA A 87 -11.16 -5.80 0.28
CA ALA A 87 -12.59 -5.67 -0.04
C ALA A 87 -13.03 -6.66 -1.12
N PHE A 88 -12.25 -6.80 -2.19
CA PHE A 88 -12.54 -7.74 -3.27
C PHE A 88 -12.37 -9.19 -2.83
N GLY A 89 -11.38 -9.50 -2.00
CA GLY A 89 -11.23 -10.81 -1.39
C GLY A 89 -12.48 -11.22 -0.59
N ARG A 90 -12.96 -10.34 0.31
CA ARG A 90 -14.18 -10.59 1.10
C ARG A 90 -15.44 -10.66 0.24
N ALA A 91 -15.54 -9.80 -0.78
CA ALA A 91 -16.66 -9.84 -1.71
C ALA A 91 -16.71 -11.17 -2.47
N LYS A 92 -15.55 -11.67 -2.91
CA LYS A 92 -15.46 -13.00 -3.53
C LYS A 92 -15.96 -14.10 -2.60
N GLU A 93 -15.52 -14.11 -1.34
CA GLU A 93 -15.97 -15.11 -0.35
C GLU A 93 -17.49 -15.07 -0.14
N ALA A 94 -18.06 -13.87 -0.03
CA ALA A 94 -19.50 -13.71 0.11
C ALA A 94 -20.26 -14.21 -1.14
N LEU A 95 -19.72 -13.96 -2.34
CA LEU A 95 -20.27 -14.46 -3.59
C LEU A 95 -20.18 -15.98 -3.71
N ASP A 96 -19.05 -16.58 -3.31
CA ASP A 96 -18.86 -18.03 -3.33
C ASP A 96 -19.81 -18.72 -2.32
N ALA A 97 -19.98 -18.14 -1.13
CA ALA A 97 -20.97 -18.61 -0.16
C ALA A 97 -22.42 -18.50 -0.69
N LEU A 98 -22.73 -17.43 -1.41
CA LEU A 98 -24.04 -17.25 -2.02
C LEU A 98 -24.32 -18.28 -3.12
N ARG A 99 -23.32 -18.60 -3.95
CA ARG A 99 -23.43 -19.60 -5.04
C ARG A 99 -23.82 -20.98 -4.54
N SER A 100 -23.42 -21.35 -3.33
CA SER A 100 -23.79 -22.64 -2.72
C SER A 100 -25.25 -22.73 -2.23
N THR A 101 -26.04 -21.65 -2.34
CA THR A 101 -27.45 -21.61 -1.97
C THR A 101 -28.38 -21.88 -3.17
N PRO A 102 -29.62 -22.35 -2.97
CA PRO A 102 -30.60 -22.46 -4.04
C PRO A 102 -30.79 -21.12 -4.76
N PHE A 103 -30.76 -21.15 -6.11
CA PHE A 103 -30.79 -19.96 -6.97
C PHE A 103 -29.65 -18.96 -6.74
N GLY A 104 -28.63 -19.35 -5.96
CA GLY A 104 -27.52 -18.47 -5.57
C GLY A 104 -26.62 -18.09 -6.73
N GLU A 105 -26.45 -18.95 -7.74
CA GLU A 105 -25.60 -18.66 -8.89
C GLU A 105 -26.04 -17.41 -9.65
N SER A 106 -27.32 -17.30 -9.98
CA SER A 106 -27.86 -16.13 -10.68
C SER A 106 -27.78 -14.85 -9.84
N LYS A 107 -28.02 -14.95 -8.52
CA LYS A 107 -27.89 -13.82 -7.60
C LYS A 107 -26.43 -13.39 -7.46
N ALA A 108 -25.52 -14.33 -7.30
CA ALA A 108 -24.09 -14.06 -7.20
C ALA A 108 -23.57 -13.42 -8.49
N ALA A 109 -23.99 -13.91 -9.66
CA ALA A 109 -23.62 -13.32 -10.93
C ALA A 109 -24.12 -11.87 -11.07
N ALA A 110 -25.36 -11.59 -10.68
CA ALA A 110 -25.91 -10.25 -10.70
C ALA A 110 -25.16 -9.29 -9.74
N ILE A 111 -24.89 -9.72 -8.52
CA ILE A 111 -24.13 -8.92 -7.55
C ILE A 111 -22.69 -8.72 -8.04
N ALA A 112 -22.02 -9.75 -8.53
CA ALA A 112 -20.64 -9.65 -9.04
C ALA A 112 -20.56 -8.68 -10.22
N SER A 113 -21.58 -8.62 -11.07
CA SER A 113 -21.60 -7.72 -12.23
C SER A 113 -21.54 -6.24 -11.85
N VAL A 114 -21.97 -5.88 -10.65
CA VAL A 114 -21.99 -4.51 -10.14
C VAL A 114 -20.94 -4.27 -9.03
N ALA A 115 -20.68 -5.24 -8.15
CA ALA A 115 -19.79 -5.07 -7.01
C ALA A 115 -18.31 -5.25 -7.35
N MET A 116 -17.97 -6.04 -8.39
CA MET A 116 -16.59 -6.30 -8.80
C MET A 116 -16.13 -5.30 -9.87
N VAL A 117 -16.21 -4.02 -9.53
CA VAL A 117 -15.85 -2.91 -10.43
C VAL A 117 -14.92 -1.95 -9.69
N PHE A 118 -13.86 -1.52 -10.35
CA PHE A 118 -12.90 -0.58 -9.81
C PHE A 118 -12.76 0.66 -10.70
N PRO A 119 -12.89 1.88 -10.13
CA PRO A 119 -12.81 3.12 -10.89
C PRO A 119 -11.34 3.49 -11.14
N ALA A 120 -10.81 3.13 -12.29
CA ALA A 120 -9.48 3.54 -12.70
C ALA A 120 -9.29 3.43 -14.22
N ASP A 121 -8.44 4.30 -14.76
CA ASP A 121 -7.89 4.17 -16.11
C ASP A 121 -6.96 2.95 -16.16
N ARG A 122 -7.05 2.14 -17.20
CA ARG A 122 -6.18 0.96 -17.40
C ARG A 122 -4.70 1.32 -17.46
N SER A 123 -4.39 2.46 -18.05
CA SER A 123 -3.02 2.96 -18.20
C SER A 123 -2.51 3.74 -16.99
N ALA A 124 -3.36 3.97 -15.98
CA ALA A 124 -2.92 4.64 -14.76
C ALA A 124 -1.85 3.80 -14.05
N GLU A 125 -0.80 4.46 -13.60
CA GLU A 125 0.33 3.83 -12.95
C GLU A 125 0.39 4.25 -11.49
N LEU A 126 0.59 3.29 -10.59
CA LEU A 126 0.80 3.51 -9.17
C LEU A 126 2.27 3.32 -8.81
N ASN A 127 2.78 4.20 -7.97
CA ASN A 127 4.08 4.02 -7.35
C ASN A 127 3.88 3.31 -6.01
N LEU A 128 4.29 2.05 -5.94
CA LEU A 128 4.20 1.23 -4.75
C LEU A 128 5.61 0.95 -4.24
N ILE A 129 5.85 1.17 -2.97
CA ILE A 129 7.13 0.89 -2.31
C ILE A 129 6.93 -0.10 -1.17
N THR A 130 7.86 -1.00 -0.98
CA THR A 130 7.78 -1.99 0.08
C THR A 130 8.19 -1.42 1.44
N VAL A 131 7.56 -1.89 2.52
CA VAL A 131 7.81 -1.39 3.86
C VAL A 131 9.25 -1.59 4.31
N ASP A 132 9.90 -2.68 3.92
CA ASP A 132 11.32 -2.93 4.20
C ASP A 132 12.22 -1.85 3.60
N ARG A 133 11.96 -1.41 2.36
CA ARG A 133 12.71 -0.32 1.74
C ARG A 133 12.50 1.01 2.47
N VAL A 134 11.30 1.28 2.95
CA VAL A 134 11.00 2.47 3.75
C VAL A 134 11.75 2.43 5.08
N VAL A 135 11.76 1.28 5.76
CA VAL A 135 12.50 1.10 7.02
C VAL A 135 14.00 1.27 6.80
N GLU A 136 14.56 0.67 5.75
CA GLU A 136 15.97 0.87 5.39
C GLU A 136 16.30 2.37 5.20
N GLY A 137 15.42 3.13 4.54
CA GLY A 137 15.56 4.57 4.35
C GLY A 137 15.55 5.36 5.66
N ILE A 138 14.62 5.02 6.57
CA ILE A 138 14.55 5.64 7.90
C ILE A 138 15.83 5.37 8.68
N LEU A 139 16.30 4.13 8.73
CA LEU A 139 17.51 3.76 9.46
C LEU A 139 18.74 4.43 8.88
N ALA A 140 18.88 4.47 7.56
CA ALA A 140 20.00 5.12 6.89
C ALA A 140 20.01 6.63 7.19
N SER A 141 18.87 7.30 7.21
CA SER A 141 18.79 8.73 7.49
C SER A 141 19.28 9.13 8.89
N LEU A 142 19.25 8.20 9.85
CA LEU A 142 19.74 8.43 11.21
C LEU A 142 21.27 8.44 11.32
N THR A 143 21.96 7.82 10.36
CA THR A 143 23.41 7.59 10.39
C THR A 143 24.16 8.33 9.29
N ARG A 144 23.46 9.09 8.45
CA ARG A 144 24.03 9.80 7.31
C ARG A 144 23.91 11.30 7.46
N PRO A 145 24.96 12.00 7.91
CA PRO A 145 24.95 13.47 8.01
C PRO A 145 24.65 14.17 6.68
N GLU A 146 25.01 13.55 5.54
CA GLU A 146 24.80 14.05 4.20
C GLU A 146 23.30 14.15 3.83
N ALA A 147 22.45 13.45 4.59
CA ALA A 147 21.01 13.48 4.38
C ALA A 147 20.34 14.73 5.00
N ILE A 148 21.05 15.45 5.88
CA ILE A 148 20.51 16.64 6.55
C ILE A 148 20.27 17.74 5.52
N GLY A 149 19.04 18.27 5.48
CA GLY A 149 18.61 19.25 4.51
C GLY A 149 18.05 18.66 3.22
N GLU A 150 18.13 17.34 3.04
CA GLU A 150 17.68 16.68 1.83
C GLU A 150 16.25 16.14 1.92
N ARG A 151 15.58 16.13 0.78
CA ARG A 151 14.37 15.34 0.55
C ARG A 151 14.73 14.07 -0.21
N VAL A 152 14.17 12.97 0.24
CA VAL A 152 14.43 11.67 -0.36
C VAL A 152 13.12 10.98 -0.70
N HIS A 153 12.86 10.76 -1.98
CA HIS A 153 11.75 9.93 -2.41
C HIS A 153 12.06 8.46 -2.13
N LEU A 154 11.33 7.87 -1.20
CA LEU A 154 11.30 6.42 -1.03
C LEU A 154 10.22 5.86 -1.95
N ALA A 155 10.56 5.78 -3.21
CA ALA A 155 9.68 5.43 -4.33
C ALA A 155 10.40 4.47 -5.30
N THR A 156 9.67 3.97 -6.27
CA THR A 156 10.24 3.09 -7.30
C THR A 156 10.26 3.77 -8.67
N ASP A 157 11.21 3.39 -9.50
CA ASP A 157 11.25 3.66 -10.94
C ASP A 157 10.40 2.66 -11.74
N ASN A 158 10.02 1.54 -11.11
CA ASN A 158 9.22 0.47 -11.69
C ASN A 158 7.78 0.53 -11.16
N ARG A 159 6.98 1.43 -11.74
CA ARG A 159 5.57 1.62 -11.38
C ARG A 159 4.71 0.47 -11.93
N ILE A 160 3.61 0.18 -11.24
CA ILE A 160 2.65 -0.85 -11.64
C ILE A 160 1.43 -0.21 -12.31
N ARG A 161 0.99 -0.75 -13.43
CA ARG A 161 -0.25 -0.32 -14.09
C ARG A 161 -1.47 -0.91 -13.40
N THR A 162 -2.57 -0.19 -13.45
CA THR A 162 -3.83 -0.68 -12.87
C THR A 162 -4.30 -1.99 -13.52
N GLU A 163 -4.06 -2.17 -14.83
CA GLU A 163 -4.36 -3.43 -15.51
C GLU A 163 -3.53 -4.62 -14.97
N ASP A 164 -2.27 -4.38 -14.59
CA ASP A 164 -1.40 -5.40 -14.00
C ASP A 164 -1.82 -5.74 -12.57
N ILE A 165 -2.30 -4.74 -11.80
CA ILE A 165 -2.89 -4.95 -10.47
C ILE A 165 -4.06 -5.92 -10.57
N ILE A 166 -5.02 -5.66 -11.45
CA ILE A 166 -6.21 -6.51 -11.63
C ILE A 166 -5.83 -7.91 -12.11
N LYS A 167 -4.84 -8.01 -12.99
CA LYS A 167 -4.34 -9.30 -13.45
C LYS A 167 -3.78 -10.12 -12.29
N VAL A 168 -2.96 -9.51 -11.44
CA VAL A 168 -2.40 -10.17 -10.25
C VAL A 168 -3.50 -10.55 -9.25
N GLU A 169 -4.47 -9.67 -8.98
CA GLU A 169 -5.61 -9.99 -8.10
C GLU A 169 -6.41 -11.18 -8.64
N LYS A 170 -6.63 -11.23 -9.95
CA LYS A 170 -7.30 -12.38 -10.57
C LYS A 170 -6.50 -13.67 -10.42
N GLU A 171 -5.19 -13.64 -10.67
CA GLU A 171 -4.31 -14.80 -10.59
C GLU A 171 -4.16 -15.32 -9.15
N GLU A 172 -3.97 -14.44 -8.18
CA GLU A 172 -3.64 -14.83 -6.80
C GLU A 172 -4.87 -14.97 -5.89
N LEU A 173 -5.87 -14.10 -6.05
CA LEU A 173 -7.08 -14.10 -5.21
C LEU A 173 -8.28 -14.73 -5.89
N GLY A 174 -8.21 -14.98 -7.21
CA GLY A 174 -9.34 -15.49 -8.00
C GLY A 174 -10.48 -14.48 -8.14
N VAL A 175 -10.20 -13.18 -7.96
CA VAL A 175 -11.20 -12.11 -8.12
C VAL A 175 -11.18 -11.57 -9.54
N ASN A 176 -12.36 -11.37 -10.12
CA ASN A 176 -12.50 -10.84 -11.47
C ASN A 176 -13.06 -9.42 -11.42
N VAL A 177 -12.15 -8.46 -11.17
CA VAL A 177 -12.50 -7.04 -11.12
C VAL A 177 -12.48 -6.44 -12.52
N ARG A 178 -13.44 -5.57 -12.81
CA ARG A 178 -13.49 -4.81 -14.06
C ARG A 178 -13.15 -3.36 -13.82
N LEU A 179 -12.34 -2.80 -14.71
CA LEU A 179 -12.07 -1.35 -14.69
C LEU A 179 -13.21 -0.60 -15.36
N THR A 180 -13.54 0.54 -14.78
CA THR A 180 -14.51 1.48 -15.34
C THR A 180 -13.96 2.91 -15.27
N ASP A 181 -14.46 3.77 -16.14
CA ASP A 181 -14.13 5.20 -16.08
C ASP A 181 -14.50 5.79 -14.71
N PRO A 182 -13.57 6.50 -14.04
CA PRO A 182 -13.80 7.04 -12.69
C PRO A 182 -14.96 8.04 -12.62
N THR A 183 -15.19 8.84 -13.67
CA THR A 183 -16.27 9.81 -13.72
C THR A 183 -17.62 9.11 -13.87
N LEU A 184 -17.69 8.13 -14.77
CA LEU A 184 -18.88 7.30 -14.93
C LEU A 184 -19.19 6.51 -13.65
N PHE A 185 -18.15 5.96 -13.02
CA PHE A 185 -18.32 5.26 -11.75
C PHE A 185 -18.93 6.15 -10.68
N ARG A 186 -18.37 7.32 -10.46
CA ARG A 186 -18.79 8.25 -9.40
C ARG A 186 -20.22 8.75 -9.62
N ASN A 187 -20.53 9.14 -10.85
CA ASN A 187 -21.77 9.85 -11.13
C ASN A 187 -22.96 8.93 -11.43
N VAL A 188 -22.70 7.71 -11.88
CA VAL A 188 -23.75 6.76 -12.32
C VAL A 188 -23.67 5.44 -11.57
N THR A 189 -22.52 4.76 -11.67
CA THR A 189 -22.40 3.37 -11.20
C THR A 189 -22.48 3.28 -9.67
N LEU A 190 -21.76 4.11 -8.95
CA LEU A 190 -21.72 4.08 -7.48
C LEU A 190 -23.08 4.42 -6.84
N PRO A 191 -23.81 5.49 -7.22
CA PRO A 191 -25.15 5.76 -6.71
C PRO A 191 -26.14 4.62 -6.97
N LEU A 192 -26.05 4.03 -8.17
CA LEU A 192 -26.92 2.90 -8.53
C LEU A 192 -26.64 1.66 -7.66
N ILE A 193 -25.36 1.26 -7.57
CA ILE A 193 -24.95 0.10 -6.79
C ILE A 193 -25.28 0.29 -5.31
N THR A 194 -24.97 1.43 -4.73
CA THR A 194 -25.24 1.69 -3.31
C THR A 194 -26.73 1.66 -2.99
N THR A 195 -27.56 2.15 -3.91
CA THR A 195 -29.02 2.07 -3.78
C THR A 195 -29.51 0.62 -3.83
N ILE A 196 -29.00 -0.19 -4.76
CA ILE A 196 -29.33 -1.61 -4.87
C ILE A 196 -28.90 -2.36 -3.61
N LEU A 197 -27.67 -2.15 -3.14
CA LEU A 197 -27.13 -2.83 -1.97
C LEU A 197 -27.87 -2.43 -0.68
N LYS A 198 -28.23 -1.16 -0.52
CA LYS A 198 -29.04 -0.71 0.61
C LYS A 198 -30.43 -1.36 0.61
N LYS A 199 -31.08 -1.47 -0.57
CA LYS A 199 -32.36 -2.18 -0.73
C LYS A 199 -32.24 -3.70 -0.50
N ALA A 200 -31.06 -4.28 -0.83
CA ALA A 200 -30.77 -5.69 -0.58
C ALA A 200 -30.35 -5.97 0.88
N ASN A 201 -30.45 -4.99 1.76
CA ASN A 201 -30.03 -5.06 3.17
C ASN A 201 -28.51 -5.32 3.39
N GLU A 202 -27.68 -4.79 2.46
CA GLU A 202 -26.22 -4.88 2.48
C GLU A 202 -25.53 -3.51 2.69
N PRO A 203 -25.86 -2.75 3.77
CA PRO A 203 -25.36 -1.38 3.96
C PRO A 203 -23.83 -1.32 4.20
N ARG A 204 -23.24 -2.39 4.74
CA ARG A 204 -21.79 -2.46 4.96
C ARG A 204 -21.02 -2.53 3.65
N LEU A 205 -21.52 -3.30 2.69
CA LEU A 205 -20.92 -3.39 1.35
C LEU A 205 -21.10 -2.08 0.59
N ALA A 206 -22.27 -1.45 0.68
CA ALA A 206 -22.51 -0.13 0.12
C ALA A 206 -21.51 0.91 0.65
N SER A 207 -21.31 0.99 1.99
CA SER A 207 -20.35 1.91 2.61
C SER A 207 -18.90 1.61 2.20
N ALA A 208 -18.52 0.34 2.05
CA ALA A 208 -17.19 -0.04 1.57
C ALA A 208 -16.93 0.44 0.15
N LEU A 209 -17.91 0.32 -0.75
CA LEU A 209 -17.81 0.80 -2.13
C LEU A 209 -17.80 2.33 -2.23
N GLU A 210 -18.58 3.03 -1.40
CA GLU A 210 -18.53 4.50 -1.30
C GLU A 210 -17.12 4.97 -0.91
N LYS A 211 -16.51 4.33 0.11
CA LYS A 211 -15.13 4.63 0.54
C LYS A 211 -14.11 4.34 -0.57
N LEU A 212 -14.22 3.23 -1.26
CA LEU A 212 -13.35 2.90 -2.40
C LEU A 212 -13.44 3.96 -3.49
N GLY A 213 -14.64 4.36 -3.90
CA GLY A 213 -14.84 5.38 -4.91
C GLY A 213 -14.25 6.75 -4.51
N THR A 214 -14.37 7.12 -3.24
CA THR A 214 -13.87 8.39 -2.73
C THR A 214 -12.35 8.43 -2.61
N ILE A 215 -11.73 7.35 -2.10
CA ILE A 215 -10.28 7.32 -1.85
C ILE A 215 -9.51 7.13 -3.16
N PHE A 216 -9.96 6.22 -4.02
CA PHE A 216 -9.20 5.83 -5.21
C PHE A 216 -9.58 6.60 -6.47
N GLY A 217 -10.77 7.21 -6.52
CA GLY A 217 -11.21 7.99 -7.68
C GLY A 217 -10.22 9.06 -8.09
N GLY A 218 -9.61 9.75 -7.11
CA GLY A 218 -8.58 10.76 -7.37
C GLY A 218 -7.31 10.21 -8.02
N TYR A 219 -6.82 9.08 -7.55
CA TYR A 219 -5.59 8.46 -8.07
C TYR A 219 -5.78 7.85 -9.46
N GLY A 220 -6.93 7.26 -9.72
CA GLY A 220 -7.26 6.67 -11.02
C GLY A 220 -7.61 7.69 -12.09
N GLU A 221 -8.21 8.84 -11.71
CA GLU A 221 -8.70 9.86 -12.63
C GLU A 221 -7.61 10.83 -13.10
N TRP A 222 -6.80 11.33 -12.17
CA TRP A 222 -5.86 12.42 -12.44
C TRP A 222 -4.46 11.95 -12.80
N GLY A 223 -4.18 10.66 -12.63
CA GLY A 223 -2.85 10.10 -12.77
C GLY A 223 -1.92 10.59 -11.68
N GLN A 224 -0.75 9.99 -11.62
CA GLN A 224 0.25 10.29 -10.60
C GLN A 224 1.48 10.94 -11.21
N PRO A 225 2.22 11.76 -10.44
CA PRO A 225 3.50 12.27 -10.89
C PRO A 225 4.50 11.12 -11.09
N ILE A 226 5.46 11.34 -11.95
CA ILE A 226 6.64 10.50 -12.03
C ILE A 226 7.60 11.00 -10.95
N HIS A 227 7.83 10.19 -9.92
CA HIS A 227 8.76 10.57 -8.87
C HIS A 227 10.21 10.40 -9.38
N SER A 228 11.00 11.46 -9.31
CA SER A 228 12.44 11.29 -9.43
C SER A 228 12.94 10.48 -8.24
N VAL A 229 13.85 9.56 -8.48
CA VAL A 229 14.47 8.72 -7.47
C VAL A 229 15.97 8.73 -7.69
N GLY A 230 16.72 8.84 -6.64
CA GLY A 230 18.17 8.91 -6.73
C GLY A 230 18.81 9.29 -5.40
N ASN A 231 18.17 10.12 -4.61
CA ASN A 231 18.66 10.49 -3.30
C ASN A 231 18.65 9.31 -2.31
N ASP A 232 17.76 8.34 -2.50
CA ASP A 232 17.79 7.10 -1.72
C ASP A 232 19.13 6.33 -1.88
N VAL A 233 19.73 6.36 -3.07
CA VAL A 233 21.04 5.77 -3.32
C VAL A 233 22.16 6.76 -2.99
N ARG A 234 22.10 7.98 -3.54
CA ARG A 234 23.15 8.98 -3.44
C ARG A 234 23.37 9.49 -2.03
N VAL A 235 22.28 9.76 -1.31
CA VAL A 235 22.29 10.40 0.00
C VAL A 235 22.20 9.37 1.12
N LEU A 236 21.27 8.42 1.02
CA LEU A 236 21.07 7.40 2.03
C LEU A 236 21.96 6.16 1.84
N GLY A 237 22.61 6.02 0.69
CA GLY A 237 23.47 4.87 0.38
C GLY A 237 22.70 3.55 0.29
N LEU A 238 21.40 3.59 -0.01
CA LEU A 238 20.62 2.38 -0.18
C LEU A 238 20.99 1.65 -1.47
N PRO A 239 20.76 0.34 -1.57
CA PRO A 239 21.03 -0.41 -2.80
C PRO A 239 20.35 0.21 -4.03
N LEU A 240 21.05 0.28 -5.15
CA LEU A 240 20.50 0.78 -6.41
C LEU A 240 19.31 -0.05 -6.89
N ARG A 241 19.37 -1.37 -6.69
CA ARG A 241 18.28 -2.28 -7.05
C ARG A 241 17.12 -2.13 -6.07
N ARG A 242 16.03 -1.57 -6.55
CA ARG A 242 14.78 -1.45 -5.79
C ARG A 242 13.96 -2.73 -5.90
N PRO A 243 13.08 -3.02 -4.93
CA PRO A 243 12.15 -4.15 -5.02
C PRO A 243 11.31 -4.07 -6.31
N ASN A 244 11.09 -5.22 -6.95
CA ASN A 244 10.18 -5.28 -8.10
C ASN A 244 8.74 -5.10 -7.63
N THR A 245 8.10 -4.04 -8.06
CA THR A 245 6.75 -3.64 -7.61
C THR A 245 5.69 -4.69 -7.92
N LEU A 246 5.71 -5.25 -9.13
CA LEU A 246 4.75 -6.27 -9.55
C LEU A 246 4.89 -7.54 -8.70
N TYR A 247 6.13 -7.97 -8.45
CA TYR A 247 6.40 -9.12 -7.59
C TYR A 247 5.97 -8.86 -6.14
N ALA A 248 6.32 -7.70 -5.60
CA ALA A 248 5.96 -7.32 -4.23
C ALA A 248 4.43 -7.23 -4.05
N PHE A 249 3.71 -6.69 -5.05
CA PHE A 249 2.25 -6.68 -5.05
C PHE A 249 1.65 -8.10 -5.11
N ARG A 250 2.24 -9.00 -5.90
CA ARG A 250 1.86 -10.41 -5.94
C ARG A 250 2.02 -11.08 -4.57
N MET A 251 3.12 -10.81 -3.89
CA MET A 251 3.35 -11.33 -2.53
C MET A 251 2.35 -10.77 -1.52
N LEU A 252 1.97 -9.50 -1.65
CA LEU A 252 0.90 -8.89 -0.85
C LEU A 252 -0.43 -9.62 -1.03
N CYS A 253 -0.83 -9.92 -2.27
CA CYS A 253 -2.06 -10.66 -2.55
C CYS A 253 -2.02 -12.07 -1.95
N ARG A 254 -0.90 -12.78 -2.08
CA ARG A 254 -0.71 -14.11 -1.48
C ARG A 254 -0.80 -14.07 0.03
N HIS A 255 -0.15 -13.09 0.65
CA HIS A 255 -0.22 -12.90 2.11
C HIS A 255 -1.67 -12.65 2.56
N ASN A 256 -2.38 -11.74 1.90
CA ASN A 256 -3.78 -11.45 2.22
C ASN A 256 -4.68 -12.69 2.09
N LYS A 257 -4.48 -13.50 1.06
CA LYS A 257 -5.20 -14.77 0.90
C LYS A 257 -4.95 -15.71 2.07
N LEU A 258 -3.68 -15.88 2.47
CA LEU A 258 -3.32 -16.71 3.63
C LEU A 258 -3.96 -16.22 4.92
N VAL A 259 -3.91 -14.91 5.19
CA VAL A 259 -4.54 -14.31 6.38
C VAL A 259 -6.05 -14.55 6.39
N GLN A 260 -6.72 -14.46 5.24
CA GLN A 260 -8.15 -14.77 5.13
C GLN A 260 -8.44 -16.24 5.41
N GLU A 261 -7.61 -17.13 4.88
CA GLU A 261 -7.73 -18.57 5.12
C GLU A 261 -7.46 -18.94 6.59
N PHE A 262 -6.45 -18.33 7.21
CA PHE A 262 -6.14 -18.51 8.64
C PHE A 262 -7.29 -18.04 9.54
N GLY A 263 -7.89 -16.89 9.23
CA GLY A 263 -9.03 -16.39 9.99
C GLY A 263 -10.27 -17.29 9.97
N LYS A 264 -10.35 -18.24 9.03
CA LYS A 264 -11.42 -19.24 8.92
C LYS A 264 -11.13 -20.50 9.70
N VAL A 265 -9.88 -20.80 9.97
CA VAL A 265 -9.46 -22.02 10.69
C VAL A 265 -9.63 -21.78 12.18
N LYS A 266 -10.53 -22.54 12.79
CA LYS A 266 -10.81 -22.48 14.24
C LYS A 266 -10.16 -23.62 15.02
N ASP A 267 -9.61 -24.60 14.34
CA ASP A 267 -8.88 -25.74 14.94
C ASP A 267 -7.47 -25.29 15.35
N PRO A 268 -7.12 -25.32 16.66
CA PRO A 268 -5.80 -24.92 17.14
C PRO A 268 -4.65 -25.72 16.53
N ASP A 269 -4.84 -27.02 16.29
CA ASP A 269 -3.81 -27.91 15.72
C ASP A 269 -3.55 -27.57 14.25
N GLU A 270 -4.60 -27.27 13.50
CA GLU A 270 -4.48 -26.82 12.12
C GLU A 270 -3.84 -25.43 12.03
N ILE A 271 -4.15 -24.52 12.93
CA ILE A 271 -3.49 -23.21 13.02
C ILE A 271 -2.01 -23.40 13.26
N ALA A 272 -1.64 -24.18 14.28
CA ALA A 272 -0.23 -24.46 14.61
C ALA A 272 0.51 -25.16 13.46
N ARG A 273 -0.16 -26.05 12.73
CA ARG A 273 0.41 -26.69 11.54
C ARG A 273 0.71 -25.68 10.43
N ARG A 274 -0.25 -24.78 10.14
CA ARG A 274 -0.09 -23.73 9.11
C ARG A 274 0.98 -22.72 9.49
N GLU A 275 1.06 -22.33 10.75
CA GLU A 275 2.12 -21.46 11.26
C GLU A 275 3.51 -22.06 11.06
N ARG A 276 3.68 -23.35 11.35
CA ARG A 276 4.95 -24.05 11.10
C ARG A 276 5.32 -24.09 9.60
N VAL A 277 4.35 -24.38 8.74
CA VAL A 277 4.56 -24.37 7.28
C VAL A 277 4.94 -22.98 6.79
N TRP A 278 4.25 -21.96 7.31
CA TRP A 278 4.54 -20.55 6.98
C TRP A 278 5.93 -20.13 7.45
N ALA A 279 6.30 -20.43 8.69
CA ALA A 279 7.62 -20.14 9.23
C ALA A 279 8.74 -20.83 8.42
N ALA A 280 8.52 -22.09 8.03
CA ALA A 280 9.47 -22.83 7.18
C ALA A 280 9.59 -22.20 5.77
N ALA A 281 8.48 -21.73 5.18
CA ALA A 281 8.50 -21.04 3.89
C ALA A 281 9.25 -19.71 3.97
N LEU A 282 9.05 -18.93 5.03
CA LEU A 282 9.78 -17.68 5.27
C LEU A 282 11.28 -17.94 5.44
N ALA A 283 11.67 -18.90 6.25
CA ALA A 283 13.07 -19.26 6.46
C ALA A 283 13.75 -19.70 5.14
N ARG A 284 13.03 -20.43 4.29
CA ARG A 284 13.51 -20.80 2.96
C ARG A 284 13.71 -19.59 2.06
N ILE A 285 12.73 -18.68 2.00
CA ILE A 285 12.82 -17.43 1.22
C ILE A 285 14.01 -16.59 1.69
N GLU A 286 14.22 -16.46 3.00
CA GLU A 286 15.35 -15.75 3.56
C GLU A 286 16.69 -16.37 3.16
N LYS A 287 16.78 -17.70 3.20
CA LYS A 287 17.98 -18.43 2.76
C LYS A 287 18.24 -18.27 1.26
N GLU A 288 17.21 -18.41 0.43
CA GLU A 288 17.31 -18.30 -1.03
C GLU A 288 17.59 -16.86 -1.51
N SER A 289 17.15 -15.84 -0.77
CA SER A 289 17.40 -14.43 -1.10
C SER A 289 18.84 -13.97 -0.85
N GLY A 290 19.71 -14.83 -0.32
CA GLY A 290 21.11 -14.52 -0.05
C GLY A 290 21.33 -13.44 1.01
N ARG A 291 20.27 -13.04 1.72
CA ARG A 291 20.41 -12.23 2.92
C ARG A 291 20.93 -13.15 4.02
N GLN A 292 22.25 -13.31 4.08
CA GLN A 292 22.88 -13.79 5.30
C GLN A 292 22.39 -12.97 6.48
N ALA A 293 22.20 -13.63 7.60
CA ALA A 293 21.80 -13.04 8.87
C ALA A 293 22.35 -11.62 8.97
N ALA A 294 21.47 -10.70 9.19
CA ALA A 294 21.81 -9.32 9.44
C ALA A 294 23.04 -9.26 10.33
N SER A 295 23.95 -8.33 10.05
CA SER A 295 25.12 -8.10 10.88
C SER A 295 24.74 -8.06 12.36
N LEU A 296 25.64 -8.43 13.25
CA LEU A 296 25.47 -8.33 14.71
C LEU A 296 24.82 -7.00 15.14
N GLU A 297 25.08 -5.91 14.41
CA GLU A 297 24.46 -4.59 14.61
C GLU A 297 22.96 -4.58 14.32
N ALA A 298 22.49 -5.31 13.35
CA ALA A 298 21.05 -5.39 13.06
C ALA A 298 20.32 -6.31 14.03
N GLU A 299 20.96 -7.35 14.58
CA GLU A 299 20.40 -8.14 15.67
C GLU A 299 20.31 -7.32 16.96
N GLU A 300 21.35 -6.58 17.29
CA GLU A 300 21.36 -5.68 18.44
C GLU A 300 20.30 -4.59 18.30
N PHE A 301 20.12 -4.03 17.10
CA PHE A 301 19.07 -3.07 16.81
C PHE A 301 17.67 -3.67 16.95
N ARG A 302 17.45 -4.88 16.44
CA ARG A 302 16.17 -5.61 16.63
C ARG A 302 15.88 -5.86 18.10
N ARG A 303 16.90 -6.25 18.88
CA ARG A 303 16.78 -6.47 20.32
C ARG A 303 16.35 -5.17 21.03
N ARG A 304 17.03 -4.06 20.75
CA ARG A 304 16.73 -2.76 21.36
C ARG A 304 15.33 -2.24 20.99
N ILE A 305 14.94 -2.38 19.73
CA ILE A 305 13.56 -2.02 19.31
C ILE A 305 12.54 -2.94 19.97
N GLY A 306 12.82 -4.23 20.09
CA GLY A 306 11.96 -5.18 20.79
C GLY A 306 11.76 -4.80 22.26
N GLU A 307 12.80 -4.34 22.93
CA GLU A 307 12.74 -3.86 24.31
C GLU A 307 11.94 -2.56 24.45
N VAL A 308 12.13 -1.61 23.51
CA VAL A 308 11.44 -0.31 23.54
C VAL A 308 9.97 -0.40 23.17
N LEU A 309 9.61 -1.29 22.23
CA LEU A 309 8.24 -1.44 21.75
C LEU A 309 7.40 -2.42 22.58
N ASP A 310 7.98 -3.07 23.59
CA ASP A 310 7.32 -4.10 24.42
C ASP A 310 6.45 -5.04 23.58
N LEU A 311 7.11 -5.78 22.67
CA LEU A 311 6.44 -6.67 21.70
C LEU A 311 5.58 -7.76 22.35
N LYS A 312 5.64 -7.94 23.67
CA LYS A 312 4.73 -8.82 24.42
C LYS A 312 3.27 -8.32 24.43
N SER A 313 3.05 -7.03 24.15
CA SER A 313 1.71 -6.47 24.04
C SER A 313 0.98 -6.79 22.72
N PHE A 314 1.66 -7.43 21.78
CA PHE A 314 1.13 -7.79 20.45
C PHE A 314 0.83 -9.29 20.29
N GLU A 315 0.69 -10.04 21.36
CA GLU A 315 0.10 -11.36 21.26
C GLU A 315 -1.35 -11.24 20.79
N PRO A 316 -1.74 -11.89 19.68
CA PRO A 316 -3.12 -11.85 19.22
C PRO A 316 -4.02 -12.47 20.26
N LYS A 317 -4.99 -11.68 20.76
CA LYS A 317 -6.08 -12.18 21.62
C LYS A 317 -7.01 -13.05 20.80
#